data_837c6a4ddab1b3ce3397c682f7cf6b2b
#
_entry.id   837c6a4ddab1b3ce3397c682f7cf6b2b
#
_cell.length_a   1.000
_cell.length_b   1.000
_cell.length_c   1.000
_cell.angle_alpha   90.00
_cell.angle_beta   90.00
_cell.angle_gamma   90.00
#
_symmetry.space_group_name_H-M   'P 1'
#
loop_
_entity.id
_entity.type
_entity.pdbx_description
1 polymer ?
#
loop_
_entity_poly.entity_id
_entity_poly.type
_entity_poly.pdbx_seq_one_letter_code
_entity_poly.pdbx_strand_id
1 'polypeptide(L)'
;MYLANADWFELPRQGPFRTFRMFYTTADGERVGAYIVLPQVANGQGILYLRGGTRSIGMVRPTRLLAFAQAGFFVMAPFYRGNLGGTGKEDFGHRDVEDACSAFDWLQQRVSHVHAFGFSRGGQMALLLAHHRPVARTVSWAGVTELTWTYEEQKTMQKMLRRYTGGTPDTVPEAYEVRSPLHVPPQGEVLLIHGAYDDNVRLRHATAYAARHPEQTILQTYAYAHQFPIHEKLRVTGNVLRWFETGNYKR
;
A
#
# COMPACT_ATOMS: atom_id res chain seq x y z
N MET A 1 -5.50 14.48 21.70
CA MET A 1 -4.13 14.44 22.22
C MET A 1 -3.19 13.67 21.26
N TYR A 2 -3.27 13.94 19.94
CA TYR A 2 -2.57 13.16 18.89
C TYR A 2 -1.38 13.88 18.26
N LEU A 3 -1.06 15.13 18.64
CA LEU A 3 -0.25 16.03 17.83
C LEU A 3 1.03 16.55 18.52
N ALA A 4 1.47 15.96 19.62
CA ALA A 4 2.71 16.38 20.26
C ALA A 4 3.91 15.66 19.60
N ASN A 5 4.88 16.44 19.11
CA ASN A 5 6.22 16.06 18.63
C ASN A 5 6.33 15.43 17.24
N ALA A 6 5.82 16.09 16.19
CA ALA A 6 6.28 15.86 14.84
C ALA A 6 6.18 17.15 14.03
N ASP A 7 6.95 17.27 12.95
CA ASP A 7 6.83 18.35 11.95
C ASP A 7 5.49 18.23 11.22
N TRP A 8 4.42 18.69 11.86
CA TRP A 8 3.06 18.61 11.34
C TRP A 8 2.66 19.94 10.76
N PHE A 9 2.16 19.92 9.52
CA PHE A 9 1.61 21.08 8.84
C PHE A 9 0.16 20.79 8.50
N GLU A 10 -0.79 21.51 9.10
CA GLU A 10 -2.19 21.40 8.69
C GLU A 10 -2.35 22.02 7.30
N LEU A 11 -2.92 21.25 6.39
CA LEU A 11 -3.23 21.67 5.03
C LEU A 11 -4.62 22.33 4.99
N PRO A 12 -4.93 23.12 3.95
CA PRO A 12 -6.30 23.60 3.73
C PRO A 12 -7.30 22.44 3.84
N ARG A 13 -8.37 22.67 4.56
CA ARG A 13 -9.40 21.63 4.82
C ARG A 13 -9.95 21.07 3.52
N GLN A 14 -10.14 19.78 3.49
CA GLN A 14 -10.82 19.05 2.41
C GLN A 14 -12.27 18.77 2.86
N GLY A 15 -13.16 19.72 2.66
CA GLY A 15 -14.51 19.66 3.23
C GLY A 15 -14.43 19.66 4.79
N PRO A 16 -15.11 18.72 5.48
CA PRO A 16 -15.12 18.67 6.94
C PRO A 16 -13.86 18.03 7.54
N PHE A 17 -12.96 17.47 6.73
CA PHE A 17 -11.81 16.70 7.20
C PHE A 17 -10.59 17.57 7.44
N ARG A 18 -9.91 17.31 8.55
CA ARG A 18 -8.58 17.87 8.83
C ARG A 18 -7.53 17.01 8.16
N THR A 19 -6.69 17.63 7.37
CA THR A 19 -5.60 16.97 6.65
C THR A 19 -4.28 17.60 7.05
N PHE A 20 -3.29 16.75 7.30
CA PHE A 20 -1.96 17.18 7.68
C PHE A 20 -0.92 16.58 6.73
N ARG A 21 0.15 17.30 6.55
CA ARG A 21 1.42 16.77 6.09
C ARG A 21 2.33 16.63 7.30
N MET A 22 2.97 15.48 7.42
CA MET A 22 3.95 15.23 8.48
C MET A 22 5.21 14.60 7.94
N PHE A 23 6.26 14.58 8.77
CA PHE A 23 7.43 13.74 8.57
C PHE A 23 7.63 12.84 9.79
N TYR A 24 8.09 11.63 9.53
CA TYR A 24 8.51 10.68 10.55
C TYR A 24 9.90 10.12 10.18
N THR A 25 10.60 9.59 11.17
CA THR A 25 11.90 8.94 10.98
C THR A 25 11.69 7.43 10.96
N THR A 26 12.24 6.76 9.97
CA THR A 26 12.24 5.31 9.86
C THR A 26 13.25 4.67 10.79
N ALA A 27 13.15 3.36 11.06
CA ALA A 27 14.09 2.66 11.93
C ALA A 27 15.54 2.67 11.38
N ASP A 28 15.72 2.76 10.07
CA ASP A 28 17.00 2.91 9.40
C ASP A 28 17.46 4.38 9.23
N GLY A 29 16.77 5.33 9.89
CA GLY A 29 17.16 6.73 10.02
C GLY A 29 16.74 7.67 8.89
N GLU A 30 15.94 7.22 7.92
CA GLU A 30 15.46 8.06 6.85
C GLU A 30 14.29 8.94 7.30
N ARG A 31 14.24 10.18 6.81
CA ARG A 31 13.12 11.07 7.03
C ARG A 31 12.09 10.91 5.91
N VAL A 32 10.89 10.48 6.25
CA VAL A 32 9.82 10.19 5.28
C VAL A 32 8.60 11.06 5.53
N GLY A 33 8.07 11.67 4.47
CA GLY A 33 6.85 12.46 4.53
C GLY A 33 5.60 11.60 4.37
N ALA A 34 4.49 12.01 4.99
CA ALA A 34 3.19 11.38 4.85
C ALA A 34 2.06 12.41 4.87
N TYR A 35 0.92 12.05 4.28
CA TYR A 35 -0.34 12.70 4.60
C TYR A 35 -1.06 11.95 5.73
N ILE A 36 -1.70 12.73 6.60
CA ILE A 36 -2.66 12.25 7.60
C ILE A 36 -4.01 12.86 7.29
N VAL A 37 -5.07 12.06 7.33
CA VAL A 37 -6.45 12.55 7.31
C VAL A 37 -7.16 12.01 8.52
N LEU A 38 -7.71 12.94 9.32
CA LEU A 38 -8.46 12.59 10.51
C LEU A 38 -9.94 12.43 10.19
N PRO A 39 -10.60 11.38 10.71
CA PRO A 39 -12.05 11.24 10.59
C PRO A 39 -12.76 12.30 11.47
N GLN A 40 -14.00 12.64 11.09
CA GLN A 40 -14.88 13.48 11.93
C GLN A 40 -15.33 12.74 13.19
N VAL A 41 -15.71 11.47 13.01
CA VAL A 41 -16.05 10.54 14.09
C VAL A 41 -15.15 9.33 13.93
N ALA A 42 -14.28 9.11 14.91
CA ALA A 42 -13.31 8.02 14.84
C ALA A 42 -13.94 6.67 15.24
N ASN A 43 -13.67 5.62 14.46
CA ASN A 43 -14.03 4.24 14.80
C ASN A 43 -12.94 3.52 15.60
N GLY A 44 -11.85 4.22 15.96
CA GLY A 44 -10.73 3.69 16.72
C GLY A 44 -9.70 2.90 15.90
N GLN A 45 -9.90 2.77 14.58
CA GLN A 45 -9.04 2.00 13.69
C GLN A 45 -8.29 2.91 12.70
N GLY A 46 -7.17 2.42 12.17
CA GLY A 46 -6.35 3.13 11.21
C GLY A 46 -6.17 2.40 9.89
N ILE A 47 -5.93 3.18 8.83
CA ILE A 47 -5.57 2.66 7.52
C ILE A 47 -4.24 3.27 7.10
N LEU A 48 -3.28 2.40 6.81
CA LEU A 48 -2.05 2.75 6.11
C LEU A 48 -2.30 2.62 4.61
N TYR A 49 -2.39 3.75 3.91
CA TYR A 49 -2.63 3.81 2.48
C TYR A 49 -1.29 3.84 1.73
N LEU A 50 -0.98 2.77 1.01
CA LEU A 50 0.27 2.57 0.27
C LEU A 50 0.07 2.84 -1.22
N ARG A 51 0.74 3.88 -1.72
CA ARG A 51 0.57 4.35 -3.09
C ARG A 51 1.26 3.44 -4.12
N GLY A 52 0.74 3.43 -5.34
CA GLY A 52 1.41 2.86 -6.50
C GLY A 52 2.43 3.79 -7.15
N GLY A 53 3.03 3.33 -8.24
CA GLY A 53 4.00 4.08 -9.03
C GLY A 53 5.31 4.35 -8.28
N THR A 54 6.16 5.21 -8.87
CA THR A 54 7.46 5.60 -8.33
C THR A 54 7.68 7.09 -8.49
N ARG A 55 8.46 7.70 -7.60
CA ARG A 55 8.74 9.14 -7.59
C ARG A 55 7.44 9.96 -7.62
N SER A 56 7.28 10.88 -8.57
CA SER A 56 6.06 11.68 -8.74
C SER A 56 4.86 10.93 -9.33
N ILE A 57 5.11 9.78 -9.99
CA ILE A 57 4.03 8.97 -10.59
C ILE A 57 3.24 8.28 -9.49
N GLY A 58 1.90 8.41 -9.53
CA GLY A 58 1.04 7.79 -8.53
C GLY A 58 1.08 8.44 -7.14
N MET A 59 1.70 9.62 -7.01
CA MET A 59 1.77 10.33 -5.73
C MET A 59 0.39 10.49 -5.09
N VAL A 60 0.34 10.29 -3.79
CA VAL A 60 -0.89 10.41 -3.01
C VAL A 60 -1.46 11.82 -3.12
N ARG A 61 -2.78 11.90 -3.29
CA ARG A 61 -3.54 13.15 -3.16
C ARG A 61 -4.46 13.02 -1.96
N PRO A 62 -4.54 14.01 -1.06
CA PRO A 62 -5.40 13.94 0.13
C PRO A 62 -6.84 13.55 -0.19
N THR A 63 -7.39 14.03 -1.31
CA THR A 63 -8.74 13.70 -1.77
C THR A 63 -9.01 12.19 -1.96
N ARG A 64 -7.98 11.39 -2.24
CA ARG A 64 -8.11 9.93 -2.35
C ARG A 64 -8.28 9.24 -1.00
N LEU A 65 -7.92 9.92 0.08
CA LEU A 65 -7.97 9.38 1.45
C LEU A 65 -9.31 9.67 2.14
N LEU A 66 -10.10 10.60 1.60
CA LEU A 66 -11.32 11.09 2.25
C LEU A 66 -12.38 10.01 2.45
N ALA A 67 -12.53 9.08 1.50
CA ALA A 67 -13.50 7.99 1.63
C ALA A 67 -13.22 7.10 2.86
N PHE A 68 -11.96 6.84 3.15
CA PHE A 68 -11.52 6.09 4.32
C PHE A 68 -11.76 6.88 5.62
N ALA A 69 -11.43 8.16 5.62
CA ALA A 69 -11.68 9.04 6.77
C ALA A 69 -13.18 9.25 7.01
N GLN A 70 -14.00 9.29 5.96
CA GLN A 70 -15.46 9.37 6.06
C GLN A 70 -16.06 8.12 6.73
N ALA A 71 -15.45 6.96 6.53
CA ALA A 71 -15.82 5.71 7.22
C ALA A 71 -15.27 5.61 8.65
N GLY A 72 -14.67 6.68 9.19
CA GLY A 72 -14.23 6.74 10.58
C GLY A 72 -12.79 6.31 10.82
N PHE A 73 -12.03 5.95 9.78
CA PHE A 73 -10.64 5.53 9.95
C PHE A 73 -9.67 6.72 10.05
N PHE A 74 -8.69 6.58 10.93
CA PHE A 74 -7.49 7.42 10.92
C PHE A 74 -6.62 7.01 9.72
N VAL A 75 -6.38 7.88 8.75
CA VAL A 75 -5.67 7.51 7.52
C VAL A 75 -4.27 8.12 7.50
N MET A 76 -3.27 7.27 7.27
CA MET A 76 -1.88 7.68 7.02
C MET A 76 -1.43 7.19 5.65
N ALA A 77 -0.78 8.06 4.89
CA ALA A 77 -0.31 7.74 3.54
C ALA A 77 1.12 8.24 3.32
N PRO A 78 2.14 7.37 3.50
CA PRO A 78 3.53 7.72 3.28
C PRO A 78 3.84 8.00 1.81
N PHE A 79 4.79 8.92 1.58
CA PHE A 79 5.27 9.25 0.23
C PHE A 79 6.37 8.32 -0.25
N TYR A 80 6.91 7.50 0.63
CA TYR A 80 8.17 6.75 0.57
C TYR A 80 9.40 7.67 0.54
N ARG A 81 10.54 7.11 0.96
CA ARG A 81 11.83 7.80 1.02
C ARG A 81 12.22 8.51 -0.29
N GLY A 82 12.94 9.61 -0.19
CA GLY A 82 13.38 10.40 -1.33
C GLY A 82 12.29 11.22 -2.03
N ASN A 83 11.05 11.25 -1.51
CA ASN A 83 9.96 12.02 -2.09
C ASN A 83 9.57 13.21 -1.22
N LEU A 84 9.18 14.32 -1.89
CA LEU A 84 8.57 15.51 -1.26
C LEU A 84 9.29 15.96 0.03
N GLY A 85 10.62 16.12 -0.04
CA GLY A 85 11.44 16.58 1.10
C GLY A 85 11.84 15.51 2.10
N GLY A 86 11.57 14.24 1.81
CA GLY A 86 12.15 13.09 2.50
C GLY A 86 13.59 12.83 2.08
N THR A 87 14.33 12.07 2.89
CA THR A 87 15.70 11.62 2.61
C THR A 87 15.72 10.23 1.97
N GLY A 88 16.89 9.74 1.60
CA GLY A 88 17.06 8.43 0.97
C GLY A 88 16.59 8.34 -0.48
N LYS A 89 16.44 7.12 -0.96
CA LYS A 89 15.98 6.82 -2.34
C LYS A 89 15.08 5.60 -2.32
N GLU A 90 13.96 5.67 -3.06
CA GLU A 90 13.11 4.50 -3.32
C GLU A 90 13.91 3.39 -4.01
N ASP A 91 13.59 2.15 -3.70
CA ASP A 91 14.21 0.98 -4.34
C ASP A 91 13.22 -0.17 -4.67
N PHE A 92 11.94 0.16 -4.75
CA PHE A 92 10.89 -0.70 -5.27
C PHE A 92 10.65 -1.99 -4.45
N GLY A 93 10.42 -1.88 -3.16
CA GLY A 93 10.01 -2.99 -2.31
C GLY A 93 11.14 -3.71 -1.59
N HIS A 94 12.24 -3.00 -1.29
CA HIS A 94 13.30 -3.49 -0.42
C HIS A 94 13.47 -2.56 0.78
N ARG A 95 14.44 -1.63 0.78
CA ARG A 95 14.63 -0.71 1.91
C ARG A 95 13.46 0.22 2.15
N ASP A 96 12.71 0.57 1.10
CA ASP A 96 11.50 1.39 1.23
C ASP A 96 10.30 0.65 1.86
N VAL A 97 10.41 -0.67 2.12
CA VAL A 97 9.48 -1.41 2.98
C VAL A 97 9.55 -0.90 4.42
N GLU A 98 10.74 -0.48 4.88
CA GLU A 98 10.91 0.08 6.21
C GLU A 98 10.11 1.38 6.40
N ASP A 99 9.87 2.14 5.32
CA ASP A 99 9.01 3.32 5.37
C ASP A 99 7.56 2.95 5.76
N ALA A 100 7.07 1.83 5.22
CA ALA A 100 5.74 1.32 5.55
C ALA A 100 5.70 0.69 6.95
N CYS A 101 6.77 -0.03 7.35
CA CYS A 101 6.89 -0.62 8.68
C CYS A 101 6.92 0.45 9.77
N SER A 102 7.76 1.47 9.62
CA SER A 102 7.83 2.58 10.57
C SER A 102 6.54 3.41 10.61
N ALA A 103 5.86 3.58 9.47
CA ALA A 103 4.55 4.23 9.44
C ALA A 103 3.48 3.38 10.14
N PHE A 104 3.52 2.06 10.01
CA PHE A 104 2.66 1.14 10.75
C PHE A 104 2.89 1.26 12.25
N ASP A 105 4.15 1.18 12.69
CA ASP A 105 4.53 1.26 14.11
C ASP A 105 4.10 2.62 14.72
N TRP A 106 4.23 3.71 13.96
CA TRP A 106 3.75 5.02 14.37
C TRP A 106 2.21 5.07 14.49
N LEU A 107 1.48 4.50 13.53
CA LEU A 107 0.02 4.52 13.51
C LEU A 107 -0.56 3.60 14.59
N GLN A 108 0.03 2.42 14.82
CA GLN A 108 -0.41 1.43 15.81
C GLN A 108 -0.44 1.99 17.24
N GLN A 109 0.43 2.96 17.57
CA GLN A 109 0.43 3.62 18.88
C GLN A 109 -0.79 4.53 19.10
N ARG A 110 -1.62 4.77 18.07
CA ARG A 110 -2.71 5.77 18.06
C ARG A 110 -4.09 5.19 17.80
N VAL A 111 -4.15 3.95 17.37
CA VAL A 111 -5.39 3.27 17.01
C VAL A 111 -5.37 1.82 17.52
N SER A 112 -6.54 1.21 17.67
CA SER A 112 -6.66 -0.18 18.16
C SER A 112 -6.19 -1.22 17.14
N HIS A 113 -6.47 -0.98 15.87
CA HIS A 113 -6.09 -1.86 14.75
C HIS A 113 -5.59 -1.03 13.56
N VAL A 114 -4.56 -1.53 12.89
CA VAL A 114 -4.06 -0.93 11.64
C VAL A 114 -4.34 -1.90 10.50
N HIS A 115 -5.01 -1.38 9.48
CA HIS A 115 -5.21 -2.05 8.20
C HIS A 115 -4.27 -1.47 7.15
N ALA A 116 -3.93 -2.25 6.12
CA ALA A 116 -3.16 -1.77 4.97
C ALA A 116 -4.01 -1.81 3.70
N PHE A 117 -3.95 -0.73 2.93
CA PHE A 117 -4.55 -0.65 1.60
C PHE A 117 -3.48 -0.24 0.60
N GLY A 118 -3.24 -1.07 -0.43
CA GLY A 118 -2.26 -0.77 -1.46
C GLY A 118 -2.80 -1.00 -2.88
N PHE A 119 -2.38 -0.14 -3.82
CA PHE A 119 -2.71 -0.26 -5.24
C PHE A 119 -1.44 -0.42 -6.08
N SER A 120 -1.40 -1.38 -7.02
CA SER A 120 -0.27 -1.63 -7.91
C SER A 120 1.01 -1.91 -7.10
N ARG A 121 2.12 -1.15 -7.28
CA ARG A 121 3.28 -1.22 -6.38
C ARG A 121 2.88 -1.08 -4.90
N GLY A 122 1.88 -0.26 -4.59
CA GLY A 122 1.37 -0.15 -3.21
C GLY A 122 0.77 -1.47 -2.70
N GLY A 123 0.20 -2.29 -3.57
CA GLY A 123 -0.25 -3.65 -3.25
C GLY A 123 0.92 -4.58 -2.91
N GLN A 124 2.05 -4.49 -3.64
CA GLN A 124 3.31 -5.15 -3.27
C GLN A 124 3.78 -4.73 -1.87
N MET A 125 3.83 -3.41 -1.62
CA MET A 125 4.25 -2.86 -0.34
C MET A 125 3.33 -3.27 0.81
N ALA A 126 2.02 -3.39 0.56
CA ALA A 126 1.05 -3.85 1.57
C ALA A 126 1.27 -5.33 1.93
N LEU A 127 1.56 -6.18 0.96
CA LEU A 127 1.86 -7.58 1.20
C LEU A 127 3.20 -7.79 1.92
N LEU A 128 4.24 -7.04 1.54
CA LEU A 128 5.53 -7.06 2.25
C LEU A 128 5.37 -6.54 3.69
N LEU A 129 4.61 -5.46 3.89
CA LEU A 129 4.29 -4.98 5.23
C LEU A 129 3.57 -6.04 6.06
N ALA A 130 2.58 -6.73 5.49
CA ALA A 130 1.82 -7.78 6.18
C ALA A 130 2.67 -9.01 6.57
N HIS A 131 3.79 -9.23 5.89
CA HIS A 131 4.80 -10.20 6.33
C HIS A 131 5.58 -9.70 7.54
N HIS A 132 5.99 -8.43 7.56
CA HIS A 132 6.86 -7.87 8.60
C HIS A 132 6.13 -7.39 9.85
N ARG A 133 4.82 -7.09 9.76
CA ARG A 133 4.02 -6.51 10.85
C ARG A 133 2.65 -7.20 10.97
N PRO A 134 2.08 -7.23 12.17
CA PRO A 134 0.75 -7.83 12.41
C PRO A 134 -0.38 -6.91 11.93
N VAL A 135 -0.43 -6.67 10.62
CA VAL A 135 -1.50 -5.90 9.99
C VAL A 135 -2.82 -6.63 10.18
N ALA A 136 -3.84 -5.97 10.72
CA ALA A 136 -5.11 -6.60 11.03
C ALA A 136 -5.80 -7.17 9.77
N ARG A 137 -5.85 -6.36 8.69
CA ARG A 137 -6.33 -6.79 7.37
C ARG A 137 -5.60 -6.03 6.28
N THR A 138 -5.24 -6.72 5.21
CA THR A 138 -4.45 -6.17 4.11
C THR A 138 -5.19 -6.27 2.79
N VAL A 139 -5.34 -5.15 2.09
CA VAL A 139 -5.84 -5.11 0.71
C VAL A 139 -4.68 -4.88 -0.25
N SER A 140 -4.50 -5.81 -1.18
CA SER A 140 -3.64 -5.63 -2.35
C SER A 140 -4.49 -5.57 -3.61
N TRP A 141 -4.67 -4.35 -4.14
CA TRP A 141 -5.44 -4.13 -5.36
C TRP A 141 -4.51 -4.01 -6.56
N ALA A 142 -4.62 -4.95 -7.51
CA ALA A 142 -3.76 -5.07 -8.69
C ALA A 142 -2.26 -5.04 -8.32
N GLY A 143 -1.90 -5.71 -7.21
CA GLY A 143 -0.55 -5.68 -6.64
C GLY A 143 0.44 -6.58 -7.36
N VAL A 144 1.69 -6.14 -7.44
CA VAL A 144 2.83 -6.96 -7.86
C VAL A 144 3.13 -7.96 -6.73
N THR A 145 3.25 -9.24 -7.07
CA THR A 145 3.61 -10.29 -6.12
C THR A 145 4.94 -10.96 -6.44
N GLU A 146 5.36 -10.90 -7.73
CA GLU A 146 6.63 -11.45 -8.21
C GLU A 146 7.31 -10.44 -9.14
N LEU A 147 8.48 -9.94 -8.73
CA LEU A 147 9.13 -8.86 -9.46
C LEU A 147 9.80 -9.37 -10.76
N THR A 148 10.23 -10.61 -10.80
CA THR A 148 10.76 -11.25 -12.02
C THR A 148 9.71 -11.24 -13.13
N TRP A 149 8.48 -11.59 -12.83
CA TRP A 149 7.38 -11.53 -13.81
C TRP A 149 7.12 -10.10 -14.28
N THR A 150 7.17 -9.12 -13.38
CA THR A 150 7.06 -7.71 -13.79
C THR A 150 8.17 -7.30 -14.74
N TYR A 151 9.39 -7.77 -14.53
CA TYR A 151 10.52 -7.52 -15.43
C TYR A 151 10.30 -8.16 -16.82
N GLU A 152 9.79 -9.39 -16.87
CA GLU A 152 9.52 -10.12 -18.12
C GLU A 152 8.36 -9.50 -18.91
N GLU A 153 7.27 -9.16 -18.21
CA GLU A 153 6.02 -8.69 -18.81
C GLU A 153 6.06 -7.22 -19.21
N GLN A 154 6.80 -6.38 -18.48
CA GLN A 154 6.78 -4.93 -18.64
C GLN A 154 8.12 -4.40 -19.16
N LYS A 155 8.33 -4.49 -20.48
CA LYS A 155 9.59 -4.04 -21.13
C LYS A 155 9.96 -2.59 -20.80
N THR A 156 8.94 -1.72 -20.66
CA THR A 156 9.13 -0.30 -20.29
C THR A 156 9.67 -0.13 -18.87
N MET A 157 9.46 -1.09 -17.97
CA MET A 157 9.95 -1.06 -16.60
C MET A 157 11.34 -1.66 -16.44
N GLN A 158 11.84 -2.45 -17.37
CA GLN A 158 13.11 -3.19 -17.24
C GLN A 158 14.29 -2.29 -16.88
N LYS A 159 14.43 -1.14 -17.57
CA LYS A 159 15.53 -0.19 -17.27
C LYS A 159 15.46 0.35 -15.84
N MET A 160 14.27 0.63 -15.37
CA MET A 160 14.03 1.11 -14.02
C MET A 160 14.31 0.01 -12.99
N LEU A 161 13.80 -1.19 -13.21
CA LEU A 161 14.00 -2.33 -12.32
C LEU A 161 15.48 -2.68 -12.19
N ARG A 162 16.22 -2.80 -13.31
CA ARG A 162 17.69 -3.00 -13.26
C ARG A 162 18.42 -1.94 -12.45
N ARG A 163 17.95 -0.69 -12.47
CA ARG A 163 18.53 0.37 -11.65
C ARG A 163 18.28 0.17 -10.15
N TYR A 164 17.13 -0.37 -9.78
CA TYR A 164 16.78 -0.63 -8.38
C TYR A 164 17.40 -1.93 -7.84
N THR A 165 17.49 -2.96 -8.67
CA THR A 165 17.99 -4.29 -8.28
C THR A 165 19.50 -4.45 -8.49
N GLY A 166 20.09 -3.63 -9.37
CA GLY A 166 21.51 -3.74 -9.75
C GLY A 166 21.76 -4.62 -10.97
N GLY A 167 20.75 -5.32 -11.53
CA GLY A 167 20.91 -6.22 -12.67
C GLY A 167 19.60 -6.77 -13.20
N THR A 168 19.70 -7.83 -14.00
CA THR A 168 18.55 -8.61 -14.49
C THR A 168 18.19 -9.71 -13.51
N PRO A 169 16.99 -10.34 -13.59
CA PRO A 169 16.66 -11.51 -12.75
C PRO A 169 17.70 -12.63 -12.81
N ASP A 170 18.30 -12.86 -13.98
CA ASP A 170 19.32 -13.91 -14.16
C ASP A 170 20.66 -13.57 -13.50
N THR A 171 20.99 -12.27 -13.38
CA THR A 171 22.29 -11.82 -12.84
C THR A 171 22.25 -11.51 -11.35
N VAL A 172 21.09 -11.15 -10.80
CA VAL A 172 20.89 -10.79 -9.40
C VAL A 172 19.53 -11.31 -8.88
N PRO A 173 19.29 -12.63 -8.91
CA PRO A 173 17.98 -13.24 -8.60
C PRO A 173 17.51 -12.87 -7.18
N GLU A 174 18.38 -12.84 -6.19
CA GLU A 174 18.02 -12.53 -4.80
C GLU A 174 17.47 -11.10 -4.67
N ALA A 175 17.96 -10.16 -5.49
CA ALA A 175 17.49 -8.78 -5.47
C ALA A 175 16.04 -8.66 -5.99
N TYR A 176 15.58 -9.58 -6.82
CA TYR A 176 14.19 -9.69 -7.25
C TYR A 176 13.34 -10.44 -6.20
N GLU A 177 13.88 -11.53 -5.64
CA GLU A 177 13.19 -12.36 -4.66
C GLU A 177 12.81 -11.58 -3.41
N VAL A 178 13.74 -10.84 -2.80
CA VAL A 178 13.47 -10.03 -1.59
C VAL A 178 12.41 -8.94 -1.79
N ARG A 179 12.08 -8.62 -3.04
CA ARG A 179 11.04 -7.67 -3.43
C ARG A 179 9.73 -8.34 -3.83
N SER A 180 9.67 -9.66 -3.77
CA SER A 180 8.56 -10.49 -4.26
C SER A 180 7.77 -11.09 -3.11
N PRO A 181 6.65 -10.47 -2.69
CA PRO A 181 5.86 -10.98 -1.57
C PRO A 181 5.25 -12.37 -1.81
N LEU A 182 5.28 -12.89 -3.03
CA LEU A 182 4.79 -14.23 -3.36
C LEU A 182 5.41 -15.30 -2.47
N HIS A 183 6.67 -15.13 -2.07
CA HIS A 183 7.46 -16.16 -1.37
C HIS A 183 7.35 -16.09 0.16
N VAL A 184 6.70 -15.06 0.70
CA VAL A 184 6.60 -14.82 2.14
C VAL A 184 5.15 -14.77 2.60
N PRO A 185 4.78 -15.47 3.71
CA PRO A 185 3.42 -15.51 4.20
C PRO A 185 3.06 -14.18 4.89
N PRO A 186 1.80 -13.73 4.77
CA PRO A 186 1.28 -12.63 5.58
C PRO A 186 1.01 -13.12 7.01
N GLN A 187 1.04 -12.19 7.98
CA GLN A 187 0.68 -12.49 9.37
C GLN A 187 -0.83 -12.42 9.64
N GLY A 188 -1.62 -11.87 8.72
CA GLY A 188 -3.05 -11.65 8.87
C GLY A 188 -3.83 -11.90 7.58
N GLU A 189 -5.11 -11.54 7.59
CA GLU A 189 -6.00 -11.72 6.45
C GLU A 189 -5.65 -10.79 5.28
N VAL A 190 -5.68 -11.34 4.06
CA VAL A 190 -5.39 -10.63 2.82
C VAL A 190 -6.58 -10.70 1.86
N LEU A 191 -7.00 -9.54 1.37
CA LEU A 191 -7.94 -9.42 0.26
C LEU A 191 -7.19 -8.96 -0.99
N LEU A 192 -7.14 -9.83 -1.99
CA LEU A 192 -6.64 -9.51 -3.32
C LEU A 192 -7.80 -9.07 -4.20
N ILE A 193 -7.68 -7.89 -4.80
CA ILE A 193 -8.61 -7.35 -5.79
C ILE A 193 -7.87 -7.20 -7.10
N HIS A 194 -8.35 -7.84 -8.18
CA HIS A 194 -7.65 -7.82 -9.45
C HIS A 194 -8.57 -7.75 -10.65
N GLY A 195 -8.14 -7.01 -11.68
CA GLY A 195 -8.79 -6.99 -12.98
C GLY A 195 -8.38 -8.18 -13.82
N ALA A 196 -9.35 -8.90 -14.41
CA ALA A 196 -9.05 -10.05 -15.27
C ALA A 196 -8.34 -9.66 -16.59
N TYR A 197 -8.48 -8.39 -16.99
CA TYR A 197 -7.88 -7.83 -18.21
C TYR A 197 -6.74 -6.85 -17.88
N ASP A 198 -6.09 -7.05 -16.74
CA ASP A 198 -4.97 -6.21 -16.32
C ASP A 198 -3.68 -6.57 -17.08
N ASP A 199 -3.25 -5.68 -17.98
CA ASP A 199 -2.04 -5.82 -18.77
C ASP A 199 -0.80 -5.17 -18.11
N ASN A 200 -1.00 -4.36 -17.07
CA ASN A 200 0.11 -3.73 -16.33
C ASN A 200 0.68 -4.67 -15.26
N VAL A 201 -0.22 -5.32 -14.52
CA VAL A 201 0.10 -6.37 -13.55
C VAL A 201 -0.86 -7.52 -13.84
N ARG A 202 -0.38 -8.56 -14.48
CA ARG A 202 -1.25 -9.65 -14.94
C ARG A 202 -1.91 -10.38 -13.77
N LEU A 203 -3.11 -10.89 -13.99
CA LEU A 203 -3.90 -11.61 -12.99
C LEU A 203 -3.13 -12.76 -12.32
N ARG A 204 -2.13 -13.35 -13.01
CA ARG A 204 -1.28 -14.41 -12.45
C ARG A 204 -0.61 -14.01 -11.13
N HIS A 205 -0.30 -12.73 -10.91
CA HIS A 205 0.22 -12.24 -9.64
C HIS A 205 -0.72 -12.54 -8.48
N ALA A 206 -2.00 -12.23 -8.64
CA ALA A 206 -2.99 -12.46 -7.59
C ALA A 206 -3.35 -13.94 -7.43
N THR A 207 -3.51 -14.67 -8.55
CA THR A 207 -3.85 -16.11 -8.50
C THR A 207 -2.74 -16.95 -7.89
N ALA A 208 -1.48 -16.66 -8.20
CA ALA A 208 -0.34 -17.38 -7.63
C ALA A 208 -0.19 -17.09 -6.12
N TYR A 209 -0.37 -15.83 -5.69
CA TYR A 209 -0.33 -15.48 -4.28
C TYR A 209 -1.45 -16.17 -3.50
N ALA A 210 -2.69 -16.15 -4.00
CA ALA A 210 -3.82 -16.84 -3.38
C ALA A 210 -3.62 -18.36 -3.31
N ALA A 211 -3.05 -18.95 -4.35
CA ALA A 211 -2.75 -20.39 -4.36
C ALA A 211 -1.67 -20.78 -3.35
N ARG A 212 -0.70 -19.89 -3.10
CA ARG A 212 0.40 -20.14 -2.15
C ARG A 212 0.00 -19.89 -0.69
N HIS A 213 -0.94 -19.00 -0.44
CA HIS A 213 -1.41 -18.61 0.89
C HIS A 213 -2.94 -18.71 1.00
N PRO A 214 -3.53 -19.91 0.76
CA PRO A 214 -4.99 -20.07 0.61
C PRO A 214 -5.77 -19.78 1.88
N GLU A 215 -5.20 -20.05 3.06
CA GLU A 215 -5.88 -19.89 4.33
C GLU A 215 -6.04 -18.43 4.75
N GLN A 216 -5.09 -17.57 4.34
CA GLN A 216 -5.08 -16.15 4.69
C GLN A 216 -5.69 -15.27 3.59
N THR A 217 -5.98 -15.81 2.39
CA THR A 217 -6.22 -14.98 1.21
C THR A 217 -7.61 -15.16 0.63
N ILE A 218 -8.31 -14.03 0.46
CA ILE A 218 -9.54 -13.93 -0.34
C ILE A 218 -9.17 -13.29 -1.68
N LEU A 219 -9.44 -13.96 -2.80
CA LEU A 219 -9.25 -13.41 -4.14
C LEU A 219 -10.58 -12.98 -4.77
N GLN A 220 -10.64 -11.72 -5.20
CA GLN A 220 -11.76 -11.14 -5.93
C GLN A 220 -11.31 -10.64 -7.31
N THR A 221 -11.83 -11.23 -8.36
CA THR A 221 -11.56 -10.85 -9.74
C THR A 221 -12.73 -10.11 -10.36
N TYR A 222 -12.42 -9.14 -11.22
CA TYR A 222 -13.39 -8.29 -11.92
C TYR A 222 -13.04 -8.20 -13.41
N ALA A 223 -14.03 -8.07 -14.27
CA ALA A 223 -13.84 -7.96 -15.72
C ALA A 223 -13.36 -6.56 -16.15
N TYR A 224 -12.25 -6.10 -15.55
CA TYR A 224 -11.64 -4.78 -15.78
C TYR A 224 -10.14 -4.89 -16.01
N ALA A 225 -9.54 -3.83 -16.56
CA ALA A 225 -8.11 -3.63 -16.68
C ALA A 225 -7.51 -3.11 -15.35
N HIS A 226 -6.24 -2.67 -15.36
CA HIS A 226 -5.52 -2.16 -14.20
C HIS A 226 -6.26 -1.04 -13.45
N GLN A 227 -6.93 -0.14 -14.19
CA GLN A 227 -7.77 0.92 -13.63
C GLN A 227 -9.25 0.56 -13.81
N PHE A 228 -9.96 0.40 -12.71
CA PHE A 228 -11.40 0.21 -12.75
C PHE A 228 -12.13 1.52 -13.09
N PRO A 229 -13.30 1.47 -13.75
CA PRO A 229 -14.18 2.63 -13.90
C PRO A 229 -14.48 3.26 -12.53
N ILE A 230 -14.70 4.59 -12.52
CA ILE A 230 -14.82 5.33 -11.25
C ILE A 230 -15.96 4.82 -10.36
N HIS A 231 -17.13 4.50 -10.94
CA HIS A 231 -18.27 3.98 -10.20
C HIS A 231 -17.95 2.62 -9.55
N GLU A 232 -17.28 1.73 -10.27
CA GLU A 232 -16.85 0.44 -9.74
C GLU A 232 -15.77 0.59 -8.66
N LYS A 233 -14.81 1.50 -8.88
CA LYS A 233 -13.81 1.82 -7.87
C LYS A 233 -14.46 2.27 -6.55
N LEU A 234 -15.48 3.12 -6.61
CA LEU A 234 -16.23 3.58 -5.44
C LEU A 234 -16.98 2.43 -4.76
N ARG A 235 -17.68 1.59 -5.55
CA ARG A 235 -18.42 0.43 -5.05
C ARG A 235 -17.46 -0.57 -4.35
N VAL A 236 -16.37 -0.94 -5.01
CA VAL A 236 -15.38 -1.88 -4.47
C VAL A 236 -14.69 -1.30 -3.23
N THR A 237 -14.37 0.01 -3.22
CA THR A 237 -13.83 0.67 -2.02
C THR A 237 -14.82 0.61 -0.86
N GLY A 238 -16.12 0.79 -1.09
CA GLY A 238 -17.15 0.62 -0.06
C GLY A 238 -17.18 -0.82 0.52
N ASN A 239 -17.01 -1.83 -0.31
CA ASN A 239 -16.91 -3.23 0.15
C ASN A 239 -15.63 -3.47 0.94
N VAL A 240 -14.51 -2.87 0.55
CA VAL A 240 -13.23 -2.91 1.28
C VAL A 240 -13.37 -2.29 2.67
N LEU A 241 -14.00 -1.12 2.77
CA LEU A 241 -14.24 -0.45 4.05
C LEU A 241 -15.05 -1.33 5.00
N ARG A 242 -16.14 -1.93 4.49
CA ARG A 242 -16.95 -2.87 5.27
C ARG A 242 -16.13 -4.09 5.70
N TRP A 243 -15.27 -4.62 4.83
CA TRP A 243 -14.41 -5.74 5.18
C TRP A 243 -13.39 -5.37 6.27
N PHE A 244 -12.81 -4.18 6.22
CA PHE A 244 -11.93 -3.69 7.30
C PHE A 244 -12.66 -3.62 8.65
N GLU A 245 -13.94 -3.22 8.66
CA GLU A 245 -14.72 -3.12 9.89
C GLU A 245 -15.17 -4.49 10.41
N THR A 246 -15.65 -5.37 9.53
CA THR A 246 -16.41 -6.57 9.93
C THR A 246 -15.71 -7.91 9.67
N GLY A 247 -14.67 -7.93 8.83
CA GLY A 247 -14.06 -9.17 8.31
C GLY A 247 -14.89 -9.85 7.20
N ASN A 248 -16.08 -9.33 6.85
CA ASN A 248 -16.96 -9.92 5.85
C ASN A 248 -16.88 -9.17 4.53
N TYR A 249 -16.24 -9.76 3.50
CA TYR A 249 -16.27 -9.23 2.16
C TYR A 249 -17.51 -9.74 1.41
N LYS A 250 -18.39 -8.81 1.01
CA LYS A 250 -19.52 -9.10 0.12
C LYS A 250 -19.30 -8.44 -1.22
N ARG A 251 -19.50 -9.18 -2.31
CA ARG A 251 -19.47 -8.63 -3.68
C ARG A 251 -20.54 -7.59 -3.93
#